data_1de801380e46ecc4942c3ea61c9e5c4c
#
_entry.id   1de801380e46ecc4942c3ea61c9e5c4c
#
_cell.length_a   1.000
_cell.length_b   1.000
_cell.length_c   1.000
_cell.angle_alpha   90.00
_cell.angle_beta   90.00
_cell.angle_gamma   90.00
#
_symmetry.space_group_name_H-M   'P 1'
#
loop_
_entity.id
_entity.type
_entity.pdbx_description
1 polymer ?
#
loop_
_entity_poly.entity_id
_entity_poly.type
_entity_poly.pdbx_seq_one_letter_code
_entity_poly.pdbx_strand_id
1 'polypeptide(L)'
;EQWGSDFLRLYPGANILVATKKDFEPANRKRFCSRIATGDYDAVIIGHSQFEKIPLSRERQIALLEEQIADITYSIEAAKEEAGQQYTIKQMEKTKKTLKAKLEKLNDQTRKDDVVTFEQLGVDRLFVDESHFYKNLFLYTKMRNVAGISQTDAQKSSDMFMKCRYMDEITGGKGITFATGTPVSNSMTELYTIMRYLQYDTLMNMGMGHFDSWAATFGETVTAIELSPEGTGYRAKTRFARFFNLPELISIFKEAA
;
A
#
# COMPACT_ATOMS: atom_id res chain seq x y z
N GLU A 1 -14.70 17.01 8.58
CA GLU A 1 -15.78 17.61 9.40
C GLU A 1 -16.85 16.58 9.75
N GLN A 2 -17.39 15.82 8.79
CA GLN A 2 -18.45 14.83 9.01
C GLN A 2 -18.04 13.77 10.05
N TRP A 3 -16.89 13.13 9.89
CA TRP A 3 -16.38 12.14 10.84
C TRP A 3 -16.30 12.65 12.28
N GLY A 4 -15.84 13.90 12.49
CA GLY A 4 -15.79 14.49 13.82
C GLY A 4 -17.19 14.72 14.43
N SER A 5 -18.12 15.19 13.62
CA SER A 5 -19.51 15.39 14.04
C SER A 5 -20.18 14.06 14.39
N ASP A 6 -20.05 13.05 13.54
CA ASP A 6 -20.64 11.73 13.76
C ASP A 6 -20.02 11.02 14.96
N PHE A 7 -18.70 11.16 15.16
CA PHE A 7 -18.01 10.61 16.32
C PHE A 7 -18.54 11.18 17.63
N LEU A 8 -18.66 12.52 17.73
CA LEU A 8 -19.19 13.18 18.91
C LEU A 8 -20.68 12.92 19.12
N ARG A 9 -21.45 12.65 18.05
CA ARG A 9 -22.84 12.23 18.19
C ARG A 9 -22.95 10.84 18.84
N LEU A 10 -22.04 9.93 18.53
CA LEU A 10 -22.01 8.59 19.11
C LEU A 10 -21.34 8.56 20.48
N TYR A 11 -20.33 9.39 20.68
CA TYR A 11 -19.51 9.47 21.90
C TYR A 11 -19.42 10.93 22.37
N PRO A 12 -20.47 11.49 22.99
CA PRO A 12 -20.52 12.92 23.33
C PRO A 12 -19.44 13.38 24.31
N GLY A 13 -18.92 12.48 25.14
CA GLY A 13 -17.86 12.77 26.13
C GLY A 13 -16.44 12.59 25.58
N ALA A 14 -16.27 12.22 24.32
CA ALA A 14 -14.96 11.94 23.77
C ALA A 14 -14.12 13.21 23.56
N ASN A 15 -12.84 13.12 23.89
CA ASN A 15 -11.84 14.15 23.60
C ASN A 15 -11.23 13.88 22.21
N ILE A 16 -11.70 14.59 21.19
CA ILE A 16 -11.24 14.38 19.81
C ILE A 16 -10.42 15.56 19.30
N LEU A 17 -9.46 15.27 18.43
CA LEU A 17 -8.68 16.27 17.71
C LEU A 17 -8.96 16.14 16.19
N VAL A 18 -9.50 17.21 15.60
CA VAL A 18 -9.78 17.25 14.15
C VAL A 18 -8.75 18.12 13.46
N ALA A 19 -7.95 17.53 12.58
CA ALA A 19 -6.91 18.24 11.84
C ALA A 19 -7.50 19.15 10.74
N THR A 20 -6.90 20.32 10.59
CA THR A 20 -7.19 21.25 9.51
C THR A 20 -6.01 21.32 8.52
N LYS A 21 -6.23 21.92 7.35
CA LYS A 21 -5.13 22.14 6.38
C LYS A 21 -4.01 23.00 6.96
N LYS A 22 -4.35 23.98 7.81
CA LYS A 22 -3.40 24.90 8.45
C LYS A 22 -2.46 24.19 9.42
N ASP A 23 -2.93 23.14 10.09
CA ASP A 23 -2.12 22.37 11.04
C ASP A 23 -0.97 21.65 10.34
N PHE A 24 -1.11 21.35 9.04
CA PHE A 24 -0.11 20.67 8.23
C PHE A 24 0.71 21.60 7.31
N GLU A 25 0.61 22.91 7.49
CA GLU A 25 1.56 23.85 6.91
C GLU A 25 2.96 23.64 7.55
N PRO A 26 4.06 23.89 6.81
CA PRO A 26 5.42 23.62 7.32
C PRO A 26 5.71 24.20 8.70
N ALA A 27 5.22 25.41 9.00
CA ALA A 27 5.41 26.08 10.28
C ALA A 27 4.62 25.47 11.45
N ASN A 28 3.50 24.80 11.18
CA ASN A 28 2.56 24.32 12.20
C ASN A 28 2.64 22.80 12.42
N ARG A 29 3.07 22.03 11.42
CA ARG A 29 3.05 20.57 11.41
C ARG A 29 3.76 19.95 12.60
N LYS A 30 4.97 20.41 12.92
CA LYS A 30 5.72 19.93 14.09
C LYS A 30 4.92 20.10 15.38
N ARG A 31 4.39 21.30 15.59
CA ARG A 31 3.57 21.64 16.77
C ARG A 31 2.31 20.77 16.85
N PHE A 32 1.64 20.54 15.71
CA PHE A 32 0.44 19.71 15.66
C PHE A 32 0.76 18.24 15.98
N CYS A 33 1.79 17.66 15.36
CA CYS A 33 2.22 16.28 15.65
C CYS A 33 2.68 16.13 17.11
N SER A 34 3.41 17.11 17.67
CA SER A 34 3.77 17.10 19.09
C SER A 34 2.55 17.15 19.99
N ARG A 35 1.52 17.90 19.62
CA ARG A 35 0.25 17.95 20.34
C ARG A 35 -0.46 16.60 20.35
N ILE A 36 -0.43 15.84 19.24
CA ILE A 36 -0.96 14.48 19.20
C ILE A 36 -0.16 13.59 20.14
N ALA A 37 1.16 13.60 20.03
CA ALA A 37 2.05 12.73 20.79
C ALA A 37 2.00 12.93 22.31
N THR A 38 1.64 14.13 22.77
CA THR A 38 1.60 14.50 24.20
C THR A 38 0.19 14.70 24.75
N GLY A 39 -0.82 14.66 23.89
CA GLY A 39 -2.22 14.87 24.28
C GLY A 39 -2.89 13.54 24.63
N ASP A 40 -3.94 13.62 25.43
CA ASP A 40 -4.80 12.50 25.79
C ASP A 40 -6.10 12.59 24.95
N TYR A 41 -6.03 12.05 23.72
CA TYR A 41 -7.14 12.07 22.78
C TYR A 41 -7.70 10.67 22.58
N ASP A 42 -9.03 10.55 22.64
CA ASP A 42 -9.75 9.33 22.28
C ASP A 42 -9.70 9.07 20.78
N ALA A 43 -9.68 10.14 19.97
CA ALA A 43 -9.52 10.01 18.51
C ALA A 43 -8.85 11.25 17.90
N VAL A 44 -8.05 11.01 16.85
CA VAL A 44 -7.47 12.06 16.02
C VAL A 44 -7.94 11.85 14.58
N ILE A 45 -8.64 12.84 14.02
CA ILE A 45 -9.23 12.75 12.68
C ILE A 45 -8.39 13.59 11.73
N ILE A 46 -7.81 12.93 10.72
CA ILE A 46 -6.85 13.53 9.79
C ILE A 46 -7.30 13.19 8.36
N GLY A 47 -7.29 14.17 7.46
CA GLY A 47 -7.52 13.91 6.04
C GLY A 47 -6.32 13.21 5.38
N HIS A 48 -6.56 12.40 4.34
CA HIS A 48 -5.53 11.58 3.68
C HIS A 48 -4.30 12.39 3.26
N SER A 49 -4.50 13.53 2.61
CA SER A 49 -3.40 14.40 2.14
C SER A 49 -2.60 15.07 3.27
N GLN A 50 -3.14 15.15 4.46
CA GLN A 50 -2.44 15.58 5.66
C GLN A 50 -1.70 14.40 6.31
N PHE A 51 -2.32 13.23 6.34
CA PHE A 51 -1.75 12.01 6.91
C PHE A 51 -0.45 11.58 6.22
N GLU A 52 -0.38 11.74 4.89
CA GLU A 52 0.84 11.52 4.10
C GLU A 52 2.02 12.42 4.51
N LYS A 53 1.75 13.56 5.16
CA LYS A 53 2.79 14.49 5.62
C LYS A 53 3.40 14.12 6.97
N ILE A 54 2.89 13.11 7.64
CA ILE A 54 3.46 12.56 8.87
C ILE A 54 4.47 11.48 8.46
N PRO A 55 5.77 11.72 8.60
CA PRO A 55 6.77 10.76 8.15
C PRO A 55 6.85 9.56 9.10
N LEU A 56 7.34 8.45 8.60
CA LEU A 56 7.90 7.39 9.42
C LEU A 56 9.38 7.66 9.72
N SER A 57 9.93 6.93 10.69
CA SER A 57 11.34 6.96 10.99
C SER A 57 12.18 6.64 9.75
N ARG A 58 13.39 7.19 9.72
CA ARG A 58 14.34 6.97 8.62
C ARG A 58 14.66 5.48 8.47
N GLU A 59 14.81 4.79 9.58
CA GLU A 59 15.12 3.36 9.65
C GLU A 59 14.04 2.54 8.94
N ARG A 60 12.77 2.85 9.15
CA ARG A 60 11.65 2.17 8.48
C ARG A 60 11.58 2.49 6.99
N GLN A 61 11.86 3.73 6.61
CA GLN A 61 11.91 4.10 5.21
C GLN A 61 13.05 3.38 4.46
N ILE A 62 14.22 3.22 5.10
CA ILE A 62 15.35 2.45 4.58
C ILE A 62 14.94 0.98 4.43
N ALA A 63 14.39 0.37 5.48
CA ALA A 63 13.99 -1.03 5.48
C ALA A 63 12.98 -1.34 4.34
N LEU A 64 12.00 -0.46 4.10
CA LEU A 64 11.07 -0.63 2.99
C LEU A 64 11.76 -0.55 1.63
N LEU A 65 12.68 0.41 1.45
CA LEU A 65 13.41 0.53 0.18
C LEU A 65 14.29 -0.69 -0.08
N GLU A 66 14.90 -1.25 0.96
CA GLU A 66 15.68 -2.49 0.87
C GLU A 66 14.79 -3.68 0.52
N GLU A 67 13.61 -3.81 1.13
CA GLU A 67 12.60 -4.82 0.80
C GLU A 67 12.17 -4.69 -0.68
N GLN A 68 11.82 -3.49 -1.14
CA GLN A 68 11.46 -3.25 -2.53
C GLN A 68 12.60 -3.60 -3.51
N ILE A 69 13.85 -3.31 -3.14
CA ILE A 69 15.02 -3.65 -3.95
C ILE A 69 15.23 -5.16 -4.00
N ALA A 70 15.00 -5.87 -2.90
CA ALA A 70 15.06 -7.33 -2.86
C ALA A 70 13.97 -7.96 -3.73
N ASP A 71 12.72 -7.51 -3.60
CA ASP A 71 11.58 -8.00 -4.37
C ASP A 71 11.77 -7.82 -5.87
N ILE A 72 12.18 -6.62 -6.30
CA ILE A 72 12.39 -6.36 -7.72
C ILE A 72 13.61 -7.13 -8.26
N THR A 73 14.59 -7.40 -7.41
CA THR A 73 15.75 -8.21 -7.80
C THR A 73 15.34 -9.65 -8.06
N TYR A 74 14.55 -10.23 -7.13
CA TYR A 74 13.97 -11.56 -7.31
C TYR A 74 13.14 -11.65 -8.59
N SER A 75 12.29 -10.67 -8.85
CA SER A 75 11.45 -10.63 -10.06
C SER A 75 12.28 -10.51 -11.35
N ILE A 76 13.41 -9.80 -11.32
CA ILE A 76 14.35 -9.70 -12.45
C ILE A 76 15.02 -11.06 -12.71
N GLU A 77 15.46 -11.75 -11.68
CA GLU A 77 16.11 -13.07 -11.79
C GLU A 77 15.12 -14.11 -12.33
N ALA A 78 13.91 -14.18 -11.79
CA ALA A 78 12.86 -15.06 -12.30
C ALA A 78 12.50 -14.76 -13.76
N ALA A 79 12.47 -13.49 -14.17
CA ALA A 79 12.19 -13.11 -15.56
C ALA A 79 13.36 -13.45 -16.52
N LYS A 80 14.60 -13.50 -16.04
CA LYS A 80 15.78 -13.91 -16.85
C LYS A 80 15.78 -15.41 -17.11
N GLU A 81 15.36 -16.22 -16.14
CA GLU A 81 15.29 -17.68 -16.30
C GLU A 81 14.24 -18.12 -17.32
N GLU A 82 13.16 -17.37 -17.47
CA GLU A 82 12.06 -17.67 -18.42
C GLU A 82 12.31 -17.18 -19.86
N ALA A 83 13.52 -17.12 -20.32
CA ALA A 83 13.99 -16.77 -21.67
C ALA A 83 12.97 -16.04 -22.57
N GLY A 84 13.00 -14.71 -22.63
CA GLY A 84 12.27 -13.99 -23.68
C GLY A 84 11.78 -12.58 -23.38
N GLN A 85 12.09 -11.97 -22.26
CA GLN A 85 11.42 -10.73 -21.87
C GLN A 85 12.36 -9.53 -21.62
N GLN A 86 13.24 -9.23 -22.51
CA GLN A 86 14.23 -8.13 -22.38
C GLN A 86 13.62 -6.74 -22.05
N TYR A 87 12.43 -6.43 -22.55
CA TYR A 87 11.82 -5.12 -22.29
C TYR A 87 11.36 -4.96 -20.84
N THR A 88 10.73 -5.99 -20.24
CA THR A 88 10.31 -5.93 -18.83
C THR A 88 11.50 -5.93 -17.89
N ILE A 89 12.53 -6.73 -18.19
CA ILE A 89 13.77 -6.73 -17.43
C ILE A 89 14.37 -5.33 -17.42
N LYS A 90 14.50 -4.66 -18.57
CA LYS A 90 15.00 -3.28 -18.66
C LYS A 90 14.16 -2.30 -17.83
N GLN A 91 12.83 -2.44 -17.84
CA GLN A 91 11.95 -1.57 -17.06
C GLN A 91 12.13 -1.81 -15.56
N MET A 92 12.20 -3.07 -15.11
CA MET A 92 12.47 -3.43 -13.72
C MET A 92 13.87 -2.98 -13.28
N GLU A 93 14.88 -3.12 -14.12
CA GLU A 93 16.23 -2.62 -13.83
C GLU A 93 16.27 -1.10 -13.68
N LYS A 94 15.50 -0.36 -14.50
CA LYS A 94 15.33 1.10 -14.34
C LYS A 94 14.68 1.45 -13.00
N THR A 95 13.61 0.74 -12.62
CA THR A 95 12.93 0.93 -11.33
C THR A 95 13.87 0.61 -10.17
N LYS A 96 14.61 -0.51 -10.23
CA LYS A 96 15.62 -0.88 -9.23
C LYS A 96 16.69 0.22 -9.07
N LYS A 97 17.18 0.79 -10.17
CA LYS A 97 18.14 1.91 -10.12
C LYS A 97 17.54 3.13 -9.41
N THR A 98 16.27 3.44 -9.67
CA THR A 98 15.56 4.56 -9.00
C THR A 98 15.42 4.32 -7.51
N LEU A 99 15.07 3.10 -7.09
CA LEU A 99 14.97 2.73 -5.68
C LEU A 99 16.33 2.84 -4.96
N LYS A 100 17.41 2.35 -5.58
CA LYS A 100 18.78 2.49 -5.06
C LYS A 100 19.20 3.95 -4.89
N ALA A 101 18.91 4.81 -5.87
CA ALA A 101 19.21 6.23 -5.77
C ALA A 101 18.40 6.92 -4.63
N LYS A 102 17.14 6.50 -4.41
CA LYS A 102 16.34 6.97 -3.26
C LYS A 102 16.98 6.52 -1.93
N LEU A 103 17.44 5.27 -1.85
CA LEU A 103 18.09 4.72 -0.66
C LEU A 103 19.41 5.45 -0.36
N GLU A 104 20.26 5.67 -1.34
CA GLU A 104 21.50 6.43 -1.22
C GLU A 104 21.20 7.85 -0.70
N LYS A 105 20.26 8.55 -1.35
CA LYS A 105 19.86 9.90 -0.91
C LYS A 105 19.37 9.92 0.54
N LEU A 106 18.64 8.91 0.96
CA LEU A 106 18.15 8.80 2.33
C LEU A 106 19.30 8.51 3.31
N ASN A 107 20.30 7.72 2.90
CA ASN A 107 21.49 7.43 3.70
C ASN A 107 22.42 8.64 3.84
N ASP A 108 22.52 9.48 2.81
CA ASP A 108 23.39 10.67 2.81
C ASP A 108 22.79 11.86 3.60
N GLN A 109 21.50 11.83 3.93
CA GLN A 109 20.87 12.87 4.72
C GLN A 109 21.34 12.79 6.18
N THR A 110 22.37 13.57 6.52
CA THR A 110 22.91 13.71 7.87
C THR A 110 22.06 14.59 8.80
N ARG A 111 21.06 15.30 8.27
CA ARG A 111 20.14 16.09 9.07
C ARG A 111 19.14 15.17 9.77
N LYS A 112 19.23 15.15 11.11
CA LYS A 112 18.11 14.71 11.94
C LYS A 112 16.95 15.66 11.62
N ASP A 113 15.98 15.19 10.84
CA ASP A 113 14.72 15.91 10.72
C ASP A 113 14.08 15.92 12.09
N ASP A 114 14.00 17.11 12.67
CA ASP A 114 13.38 17.41 13.96
C ASP A 114 11.84 17.38 13.81
N VAL A 115 11.33 16.31 13.17
CA VAL A 115 9.91 16.09 12.90
C VAL A 115 9.45 14.89 13.72
N VAL A 116 8.32 15.04 14.39
CA VAL A 116 7.65 13.91 15.08
C VAL A 116 7.23 12.89 14.04
N THR A 117 7.69 11.66 14.18
CA THR A 117 7.35 10.54 13.28
C THR A 117 6.04 9.90 13.68
N PHE A 118 5.46 9.09 12.79
CA PHE A 118 4.21 8.37 13.04
C PHE A 118 4.31 7.45 14.26
N GLU A 119 5.45 6.80 14.44
CA GLU A 119 5.72 5.92 15.58
C GLU A 119 5.67 6.68 16.92
N GLN A 120 6.07 7.96 16.91
CA GLN A 120 6.10 8.80 18.09
C GLN A 120 4.72 9.37 18.46
N LEU A 121 3.72 9.23 17.58
CA LEU A 121 2.36 9.72 17.88
C LEU A 121 1.63 8.88 18.93
N GLY A 122 2.07 7.66 19.19
CA GLY A 122 1.42 6.76 20.15
C GLY A 122 0.06 6.20 19.66
N VAL A 123 -0.13 6.10 18.35
CA VAL A 123 -1.36 5.55 17.76
C VAL A 123 -1.41 4.04 17.98
N ASP A 124 -2.52 3.53 18.49
CA ASP A 124 -2.76 2.11 18.74
C ASP A 124 -3.83 1.49 17.83
N ARG A 125 -4.59 2.32 17.12
CA ARG A 125 -5.59 1.90 16.11
C ARG A 125 -5.59 2.85 14.94
N LEU A 126 -5.68 2.31 13.73
CA LEU A 126 -5.74 3.05 12.48
C LEU A 126 -7.01 2.69 11.70
N PHE A 127 -7.92 3.66 11.58
CA PHE A 127 -9.12 3.54 10.76
C PHE A 127 -8.93 4.35 9.48
N VAL A 128 -9.08 3.71 8.33
CA VAL A 128 -8.87 4.33 7.02
C VAL A 128 -10.17 4.26 6.22
N ASP A 129 -10.85 5.40 6.15
CA ASP A 129 -12.03 5.55 5.31
C ASP A 129 -11.62 5.70 3.85
N GLU A 130 -12.49 5.26 2.92
CA GLU A 130 -12.21 5.28 1.48
C GLU A 130 -10.83 4.68 1.13
N SER A 131 -10.52 3.54 1.74
CA SER A 131 -9.21 2.86 1.60
C SER A 131 -8.85 2.50 0.16
N HIS A 132 -9.81 2.50 -0.77
CA HIS A 132 -9.57 2.32 -2.20
C HIS A 132 -8.62 3.36 -2.81
N PHE A 133 -8.40 4.51 -2.15
CA PHE A 133 -7.38 5.48 -2.56
C PHE A 133 -5.95 4.95 -2.49
N TYR A 134 -5.71 3.88 -1.76
CA TYR A 134 -4.38 3.27 -1.55
C TYR A 134 -4.13 2.01 -2.39
N LYS A 135 -4.99 1.70 -3.35
CA LYS A 135 -4.90 0.50 -4.19
C LYS A 135 -3.67 0.43 -5.12
N ASN A 136 -3.01 1.55 -5.39
CA ASN A 136 -1.82 1.62 -6.24
C ASN A 136 -0.53 1.40 -5.43
N LEU A 137 -0.48 0.33 -4.65
CA LEU A 137 0.74 -0.10 -3.96
C LEU A 137 1.70 -0.72 -4.97
N PHE A 138 3.01 -0.58 -4.74
CA PHE A 138 4.02 -1.20 -5.58
C PHE A 138 3.78 -2.72 -5.72
N LEU A 139 3.97 -3.19 -6.94
CA LEU A 139 3.79 -4.59 -7.30
C LEU A 139 4.77 -4.91 -8.40
N TYR A 140 5.59 -5.92 -8.18
CA TYR A 140 6.54 -6.43 -9.17
C TYR A 140 6.05 -7.78 -9.66
N THR A 141 6.05 -7.95 -10.97
CA THR A 141 5.57 -9.18 -11.61
C THR A 141 6.26 -9.42 -12.94
N LYS A 142 6.52 -10.68 -13.24
CA LYS A 142 6.95 -11.13 -14.55
C LYS A 142 5.82 -11.19 -15.57
N MET A 143 4.57 -11.12 -15.13
CA MET A 143 3.40 -11.18 -16.00
C MET A 143 3.30 -9.96 -16.89
N ARG A 144 3.14 -10.19 -18.19
CA ARG A 144 3.06 -9.15 -19.21
C ARG A 144 1.71 -9.09 -19.88
N ASN A 145 1.40 -7.89 -20.40
CA ASN A 145 0.20 -7.64 -21.20
C ASN A 145 -1.08 -8.13 -20.54
N VAL A 146 -1.08 -8.28 -19.22
CA VAL A 146 -2.26 -8.61 -18.44
C VAL A 146 -2.91 -7.30 -18.03
N ALA A 147 -4.09 -7.04 -18.57
CA ALA A 147 -4.84 -5.83 -18.25
C ALA A 147 -5.25 -5.84 -16.77
N GLY A 148 -5.15 -4.69 -16.14
CA GLY A 148 -5.48 -4.51 -14.72
C GLY A 148 -4.31 -4.71 -13.77
N ILE A 149 -3.13 -5.12 -14.24
CA ILE A 149 -1.90 -5.12 -13.46
C ILE A 149 -1.21 -3.78 -13.67
N SER A 150 -1.26 -2.92 -12.68
CA SER A 150 -0.49 -1.66 -12.68
C SER A 150 0.80 -1.87 -11.91
N GLN A 151 1.94 -1.60 -12.56
CA GLN A 151 3.24 -1.58 -11.90
C GLN A 151 3.60 -0.17 -11.39
N THR A 152 2.59 0.70 -11.23
CA THR A 152 2.80 2.06 -10.72
C THR A 152 2.87 2.03 -9.21
N ASP A 153 3.87 2.70 -8.67
CA ASP A 153 4.03 2.95 -7.24
C ASP A 153 3.54 4.37 -6.94
N ALA A 154 2.45 4.47 -6.18
CA ALA A 154 2.01 5.74 -5.63
C ALA A 154 2.66 5.94 -4.25
N GLN A 155 3.42 7.01 -4.09
CA GLN A 155 4.12 7.31 -2.83
C GLN A 155 3.19 7.24 -1.61
N LYS A 156 1.94 7.71 -1.74
CA LYS A 156 0.94 7.63 -0.67
C LYS A 156 0.59 6.19 -0.27
N SER A 157 0.57 5.26 -1.24
CA SER A 157 0.29 3.84 -0.98
C SER A 157 1.46 3.17 -0.29
N SER A 158 2.70 3.46 -0.71
CA SER A 158 3.90 2.98 -0.03
C SER A 158 4.05 3.55 1.37
N ASP A 159 3.72 4.82 1.60
CA ASP A 159 3.67 5.43 2.93
C ASP A 159 2.62 4.77 3.83
N MET A 160 1.40 4.57 3.33
CA MET A 160 0.34 3.86 4.06
C MET A 160 0.75 2.42 4.39
N PHE A 161 1.40 1.73 3.45
CA PHE A 161 1.87 0.36 3.67
C PHE A 161 2.87 0.28 4.82
N MET A 162 3.86 1.17 4.86
CA MET A 162 4.80 1.24 5.99
C MET A 162 4.10 1.49 7.32
N LYS A 163 3.11 2.40 7.36
CA LYS A 163 2.32 2.68 8.56
C LYS A 163 1.50 1.46 9.00
N CYS A 164 0.91 0.74 8.06
CA CYS A 164 0.20 -0.51 8.34
C CYS A 164 1.16 -1.58 8.89
N ARG A 165 2.34 -1.75 8.30
CA ARG A 165 3.36 -2.68 8.82
C ARG A 165 3.76 -2.34 10.28
N TYR A 166 3.95 -1.05 10.58
CA TYR A 166 4.20 -0.62 11.94
C TYR A 166 3.03 -0.94 12.89
N MET A 167 1.79 -0.70 12.45
CA MET A 167 0.60 -1.01 13.25
C MET A 167 0.48 -2.52 13.49
N ASP A 168 0.74 -3.37 12.51
CA ASP A 168 0.75 -4.82 12.67
C ASP A 168 1.78 -5.26 13.73
N GLU A 169 2.99 -4.70 13.67
CA GLU A 169 4.06 -4.99 14.61
C GLU A 169 3.66 -4.70 16.07
N ILE A 170 3.06 -3.53 16.33
CA ILE A 170 2.72 -3.12 17.71
C ILE A 170 1.41 -3.70 18.22
N THR A 171 0.52 -4.18 17.32
CA THR A 171 -0.82 -4.65 17.69
C THR A 171 -1.04 -6.14 17.45
N GLY A 172 -0.05 -6.84 16.90
CA GLY A 172 -0.19 -8.25 16.51
C GLY A 172 -1.21 -8.46 15.40
N GLY A 173 -1.24 -7.57 14.41
CA GLY A 173 -2.12 -7.66 13.22
C GLY A 173 -3.57 -7.25 13.48
N LYS A 174 -3.87 -6.54 14.56
CA LYS A 174 -5.25 -6.18 14.95
C LYS A 174 -5.50 -4.66 15.04
N GLY A 175 -4.58 -3.86 14.56
CA GLY A 175 -4.59 -2.41 14.72
C GLY A 175 -5.18 -1.62 13.55
N ILE A 176 -5.57 -2.28 12.45
CA ILE A 176 -5.93 -1.62 11.20
C ILE A 176 -7.37 -1.97 10.81
N THR A 177 -8.13 -0.95 10.44
CA THR A 177 -9.47 -1.13 9.86
C THR A 177 -9.57 -0.30 8.58
N PHE A 178 -9.80 -0.96 7.46
CA PHE A 178 -10.08 -0.33 6.18
C PHE A 178 -11.59 -0.32 5.92
N ALA A 179 -12.12 0.85 5.58
CA ALA A 179 -13.51 1.02 5.17
C ALA A 179 -13.55 1.49 3.71
N THR A 180 -14.35 0.80 2.89
CA THR A 180 -14.60 1.19 1.50
C THR A 180 -15.83 0.48 0.95
N GLY A 181 -16.61 1.18 0.13
CA GLY A 181 -17.70 0.58 -0.63
C GLY A 181 -17.25 -0.22 -1.87
N THR A 182 -15.98 -0.08 -2.26
CA THR A 182 -15.41 -0.70 -3.48
C THR A 182 -14.04 -1.31 -3.23
N PRO A 183 -13.96 -2.40 -2.45
CA PRO A 183 -12.68 -3.04 -2.14
C PRO A 183 -11.98 -3.56 -3.40
N VAL A 184 -12.74 -4.08 -4.34
CA VAL A 184 -12.26 -4.50 -5.66
C VAL A 184 -13.14 -3.86 -6.73
N SER A 185 -12.58 -2.98 -7.56
CA SER A 185 -13.34 -2.25 -8.57
C SER A 185 -12.93 -2.59 -10.01
N ASN A 186 -11.63 -2.63 -10.29
CA ASN A 186 -11.13 -2.73 -11.67
C ASN A 186 -10.26 -3.96 -11.93
N SER A 187 -9.68 -4.54 -10.90
CA SER A 187 -8.72 -5.64 -11.07
C SER A 187 -8.65 -6.52 -9.83
N MET A 188 -8.43 -7.81 -10.08
CA MET A 188 -8.15 -8.80 -9.04
C MET A 188 -6.88 -8.46 -8.23
N THR A 189 -5.95 -7.69 -8.82
CA THR A 189 -4.75 -7.21 -8.12
C THR A 189 -5.08 -6.28 -6.95
N GLU A 190 -6.23 -5.62 -6.98
CA GLU A 190 -6.70 -4.78 -5.87
C GLU A 190 -6.96 -5.61 -4.61
N LEU A 191 -7.49 -6.83 -4.76
CA LEU A 191 -7.68 -7.75 -3.64
C LEU A 191 -6.33 -8.15 -3.01
N TYR A 192 -5.36 -8.54 -3.84
CA TYR A 192 -4.00 -8.82 -3.35
C TYR A 192 -3.40 -7.63 -2.61
N THR A 193 -3.60 -6.42 -3.12
CA THR A 193 -3.13 -5.20 -2.46
C THR A 193 -3.78 -5.00 -1.10
N ILE A 194 -5.09 -5.21 -0.97
CA ILE A 194 -5.79 -5.15 0.32
C ILE A 194 -5.23 -6.20 1.29
N MET A 195 -5.04 -7.44 0.82
CA MET A 195 -4.44 -8.50 1.64
C MET A 195 -3.02 -8.14 2.08
N ARG A 196 -2.23 -7.46 1.26
CA ARG A 196 -0.90 -6.95 1.67
C ARG A 196 -0.98 -5.92 2.80
N TYR A 197 -2.02 -5.10 2.84
CA TYR A 197 -2.21 -4.15 3.94
C TYR A 197 -2.68 -4.82 5.22
N LEU A 198 -3.58 -5.80 5.13
CA LEU A 198 -4.32 -6.33 6.28
C LEU A 198 -3.86 -7.73 6.72
N GLN A 199 -3.21 -8.48 5.85
CA GLN A 199 -2.84 -9.89 6.04
C GLN A 199 -1.41 -10.19 5.56
N TYR A 200 -0.49 -9.23 5.72
CA TYR A 200 0.87 -9.37 5.19
C TYR A 200 1.57 -10.62 5.71
N ASP A 201 1.56 -10.86 7.01
CA ASP A 201 2.23 -11.99 7.61
C ASP A 201 1.59 -13.33 7.19
N THR A 202 0.26 -13.36 7.02
CA THR A 202 -0.45 -14.53 6.45
C THR A 202 0.04 -14.82 5.04
N LEU A 203 0.14 -13.81 4.16
CA LEU A 203 0.65 -13.97 2.81
C LEU A 203 2.10 -14.47 2.80
N MET A 204 2.95 -13.93 3.66
CA MET A 204 4.36 -14.35 3.77
C MET A 204 4.47 -15.80 4.24
N ASN A 205 3.73 -16.18 5.28
CA ASN A 205 3.72 -17.54 5.83
C ASN A 205 3.21 -18.60 4.83
N MET A 206 2.31 -18.19 3.93
CA MET A 206 1.79 -19.06 2.87
C MET A 206 2.67 -19.06 1.60
N GLY A 207 3.80 -18.35 1.59
CA GLY A 207 4.68 -18.23 0.42
C GLY A 207 4.08 -17.36 -0.72
N MET A 208 3.07 -16.57 -0.42
CA MET A 208 2.35 -15.70 -1.36
C MET A 208 2.70 -14.21 -1.21
N GLY A 209 3.84 -13.91 -0.61
CA GLY A 209 4.34 -12.54 -0.45
C GLY A 209 4.64 -11.85 -1.78
N HIS A 210 5.02 -12.61 -2.82
CA HIS A 210 5.17 -12.12 -4.18
C HIS A 210 3.86 -12.28 -4.97
N PHE A 211 3.51 -11.25 -5.75
CA PHE A 211 2.28 -11.27 -6.54
C PHE A 211 2.18 -12.47 -7.48
N ASP A 212 3.27 -12.87 -8.12
CA ASP A 212 3.27 -14.00 -9.07
C ASP A 212 2.91 -15.32 -8.40
N SER A 213 3.32 -15.55 -7.14
CA SER A 213 2.94 -16.72 -6.35
C SER A 213 1.45 -16.71 -6.00
N TRP A 214 0.93 -15.56 -5.54
CA TRP A 214 -0.49 -15.39 -5.25
C TRP A 214 -1.36 -15.57 -6.52
N ALA A 215 -0.93 -14.95 -7.62
CA ALA A 215 -1.62 -15.04 -8.90
C ALA A 215 -1.62 -16.45 -9.47
N ALA A 216 -0.54 -17.21 -9.28
CA ALA A 216 -0.49 -18.62 -9.70
C ALA A 216 -1.46 -19.50 -8.91
N THR A 217 -1.75 -19.12 -7.64
CA THR A 217 -2.66 -19.89 -6.77
C THR A 217 -4.13 -19.53 -6.99
N PHE A 218 -4.44 -18.25 -7.24
CA PHE A 218 -5.82 -17.76 -7.23
C PHE A 218 -6.28 -17.10 -8.52
N GLY A 219 -5.38 -16.81 -9.45
CA GLY A 219 -5.68 -16.05 -10.65
C GLY A 219 -5.69 -16.88 -11.92
N GLU A 220 -6.75 -16.82 -12.70
CA GLU A 220 -6.82 -17.36 -14.05
C GLU A 220 -6.77 -16.22 -15.06
N THR A 221 -5.79 -16.29 -15.98
CA THR A 221 -5.70 -15.34 -17.09
C THR A 221 -6.45 -15.86 -18.30
N VAL A 222 -7.27 -15.01 -18.90
CA VAL A 222 -8.00 -15.30 -20.12
C VAL A 222 -7.55 -14.34 -21.21
N THR A 223 -7.20 -14.88 -22.37
CA THR A 223 -6.91 -14.09 -23.57
C THR A 223 -8.14 -14.03 -24.46
N ALA A 224 -8.67 -12.83 -24.68
CA ALA A 224 -9.79 -12.59 -25.58
C ALA A 224 -9.34 -11.70 -26.74
N ILE A 225 -9.99 -11.88 -27.90
CA ILE A 225 -9.81 -10.99 -29.05
C ILE A 225 -10.81 -9.84 -28.87
N GLU A 226 -10.29 -8.62 -28.74
CA GLU A 226 -11.07 -7.39 -28.57
C GLU A 226 -10.85 -6.45 -29.75
N LEU A 227 -11.87 -5.63 -30.05
CA LEU A 227 -11.72 -4.55 -31.02
C LEU A 227 -10.69 -3.54 -30.50
N SER A 228 -9.77 -3.08 -31.34
CA SER A 228 -8.83 -2.04 -30.94
C SER A 228 -9.57 -0.75 -30.59
N PRO A 229 -9.07 0.10 -29.66
CA PRO A 229 -9.71 1.36 -29.31
C PRO A 229 -9.91 2.30 -30.50
N GLU A 230 -9.07 2.14 -31.52
CA GLU A 230 -9.12 2.92 -32.76
C GLU A 230 -10.17 2.41 -33.74
N GLY A 231 -10.84 1.29 -33.45
CA GLY A 231 -11.87 0.67 -34.31
C GLY A 231 -11.36 0.05 -35.61
N THR A 232 -10.03 0.00 -35.81
CA THR A 232 -9.42 -0.39 -37.09
C THR A 232 -8.95 -1.83 -37.17
N GLY A 233 -9.13 -2.64 -36.09
CA GLY A 233 -8.68 -4.03 -36.07
C GLY A 233 -8.96 -4.76 -34.76
N TYR A 234 -8.61 -6.04 -34.72
CA TYR A 234 -8.72 -6.87 -33.52
C TYR A 234 -7.34 -7.05 -32.88
N ARG A 235 -7.31 -7.05 -31.53
CA ARG A 235 -6.11 -7.35 -30.75
C ARG A 235 -6.40 -8.42 -29.71
N ALA A 236 -5.45 -9.32 -29.50
CA ALA A 236 -5.49 -10.22 -28.36
C ALA A 236 -5.17 -9.44 -27.08
N LYS A 237 -6.03 -9.55 -26.08
CA LYS A 237 -5.84 -8.93 -24.77
C LYS A 237 -6.00 -9.96 -23.69
N THR A 238 -4.96 -10.15 -22.88
CA THR A 238 -4.97 -11.02 -21.73
C THR A 238 -5.38 -10.22 -20.49
N ARG A 239 -6.28 -10.79 -19.70
CA ARG A 239 -6.75 -10.21 -18.43
C ARG A 239 -6.77 -11.27 -17.35
N PHE A 240 -6.63 -10.89 -16.10
CA PHE A 240 -7.16 -11.67 -15.01
C PHE A 240 -8.69 -11.61 -15.09
N ALA A 241 -9.31 -12.71 -15.48
CA ALA A 241 -10.76 -12.75 -15.73
C ALA A 241 -11.50 -13.57 -14.70
N ARG A 242 -10.84 -14.49 -14.03
CA ARG A 242 -11.48 -15.40 -13.08
C ARG A 242 -10.59 -15.64 -11.88
N PHE A 243 -11.24 -15.89 -10.75
CA PHE A 243 -10.59 -16.45 -9.59
C PHE A 243 -10.59 -17.97 -9.71
N PHE A 244 -9.43 -18.53 -9.53
CA PHE A 244 -9.23 -19.95 -9.31
C PHE A 244 -9.21 -20.21 -7.80
N ASN A 245 -9.60 -21.39 -7.33
CA ASN A 245 -9.60 -21.74 -5.90
C ASN A 245 -10.28 -20.69 -4.99
N LEU A 246 -11.42 -20.16 -5.45
CA LEU A 246 -12.18 -19.11 -4.78
C LEU A 246 -12.57 -19.44 -3.33
N PRO A 247 -12.97 -20.69 -2.96
CA PRO A 247 -13.32 -21.01 -1.58
C PRO A 247 -12.17 -20.77 -0.60
N GLU A 248 -10.96 -21.16 -0.97
CA GLU A 248 -9.77 -20.95 -0.14
C GLU A 248 -9.42 -19.45 -0.03
N LEU A 249 -9.45 -18.73 -1.15
CA LEU A 249 -9.22 -17.29 -1.17
C LEU A 249 -10.21 -16.55 -0.26
N ILE A 250 -11.50 -16.89 -0.33
CA ILE A 250 -12.54 -16.30 0.51
C ILE A 250 -12.31 -16.68 1.98
N SER A 251 -11.90 -17.92 2.27
CA SER A 251 -11.59 -18.34 3.65
C SER A 251 -10.48 -17.50 4.25
N ILE A 252 -9.38 -17.32 3.50
CA ILE A 252 -8.25 -16.50 3.97
C ILE A 252 -8.67 -15.04 4.13
N PHE A 253 -9.40 -14.48 3.16
CA PHE A 253 -9.80 -13.08 3.20
C PHE A 253 -10.76 -12.77 4.36
N LYS A 254 -11.66 -13.70 4.69
CA LYS A 254 -12.60 -13.57 5.82
C LYS A 254 -11.93 -13.50 7.20
N GLU A 255 -10.65 -13.85 7.32
CA GLU A 255 -9.92 -13.68 8.57
C GLU A 255 -9.65 -12.20 8.88
N ALA A 256 -9.68 -11.32 7.85
CA ALA A 256 -9.46 -9.88 8.00
C ALA A 256 -10.68 -9.02 7.63
N ALA A 257 -11.76 -9.62 7.05
CA ALA A 257 -12.93 -8.89 6.54
C ALA A 257 -14.19 -9.08 7.39
#